data_1f0e4a05030500c4e62eb3a9810e7707
#
_entry.id   1f0e4a05030500c4e62eb3a9810e7707
#
_cell.length_a   1.000
_cell.length_b   1.000
_cell.length_c   1.000
_cell.angle_alpha   90.00
_cell.angle_beta   90.00
_cell.angle_gamma   90.00
#
_symmetry.space_group_name_H-M   'P 1'
#
loop_
_entity.id
_entity.type
_entity.pdbx_description
1 polymer ?
#
loop_
_entity_poly.entity_id
_entity_poly.type
_entity_poly.pdbx_seq_one_letter_code
_entity_poly.pdbx_strand_id
1 'polypeptide(L)'
;MDSDIFETTETTEDQYEEELTAAEVLQKLEDAWLNEKHAPELLESKIEIVECMLDQVRTMEENLAKVKKGDIRVPVHRMEIQRIKFMVNSYLRLRMRKIQSNIFSLTRGDQNQDNPSRMTPEVRQRHNDGQ
;
A
#
# COMPACT_ATOMS: atom_id res chain seq x y z
N MET A 1 31.10 -26.69 19.25
CA MET A 1 30.09 -26.31 20.23
C MET A 1 29.73 -24.85 20.14
N ASP A 2 30.70 -23.98 20.05
CA ASP A 2 30.39 -22.55 19.94
C ASP A 2 29.68 -22.19 18.64
N SER A 3 29.99 -22.92 17.54
CA SER A 3 29.32 -22.69 16.28
C SER A 3 27.84 -23.09 16.30
N ASP A 4 27.49 -24.11 17.09
CA ASP A 4 26.08 -24.52 17.22
C ASP A 4 25.26 -23.48 17.98
N ILE A 5 25.87 -22.83 18.95
CA ILE A 5 25.21 -21.75 19.72
C ILE A 5 24.96 -20.55 18.82
N PHE A 6 25.92 -20.20 17.97
CA PHE A 6 25.76 -19.10 17.00
C PHE A 6 24.68 -19.38 15.97
N GLU A 7 24.62 -20.60 15.44
CA GLU A 7 23.58 -21.00 14.50
C GLU A 7 22.19 -20.93 15.12
N THR A 8 22.08 -21.38 16.37
CA THR A 8 20.82 -21.33 17.10
C THR A 8 20.36 -19.88 17.32
N THR A 9 21.31 -18.99 17.64
CA THR A 9 21.00 -17.59 17.84
C THR A 9 20.52 -16.92 16.56
N GLU A 10 21.18 -17.18 15.43
CA GLU A 10 20.79 -16.64 14.15
C GLU A 10 19.39 -17.12 13.74
N THR A 11 19.14 -18.41 13.91
CA THR A 11 17.84 -19.00 13.60
C THR A 11 16.73 -18.37 14.45
N THR A 12 17.05 -18.08 15.72
CA THR A 12 16.10 -17.46 16.62
C THR A 12 15.79 -16.02 16.25
N GLU A 13 16.81 -15.28 15.84
CA GLU A 13 16.62 -13.89 15.40
C GLU A 13 15.78 -13.81 14.13
N ASP A 14 16.08 -14.67 13.16
CA ASP A 14 15.31 -14.74 11.91
C ASP A 14 13.84 -15.10 12.19
N GLN A 15 13.60 -16.00 13.14
CA GLN A 15 12.24 -16.37 13.53
C GLN A 15 11.49 -15.23 14.21
N TYR A 16 12.19 -14.41 14.98
CA TYR A 16 11.56 -13.25 15.64
C TYR A 16 11.15 -12.17 14.63
N GLU A 17 11.91 -11.99 13.57
CA GLU A 17 11.57 -11.03 12.54
C GLU A 17 10.37 -11.46 11.70
N GLU A 18 10.17 -12.76 11.55
CA GLU A 18 9.05 -13.29 10.77
C GLU A 18 7.73 -13.29 11.53
N GLU A 19 7.77 -13.27 12.86
CA GLU A 19 6.55 -13.37 13.67
C GLU A 19 5.97 -11.99 14.04
N LEU A 20 5.58 -11.23 13.04
CA LEU A 20 4.75 -10.06 13.28
C LEU A 20 3.34 -10.53 13.67
N THR A 21 2.82 -10.01 14.77
CA THR A 21 1.45 -10.32 15.17
C THR A 21 0.45 -9.73 14.18
N ALA A 22 -0.75 -10.31 14.12
CA ALA A 22 -1.81 -9.78 13.27
C ALA A 22 -2.11 -8.32 13.58
N ALA A 23 -2.02 -7.92 14.84
CA ALA A 23 -2.23 -6.54 15.26
C ALA A 23 -1.15 -5.61 14.71
N GLU A 24 0.09 -6.05 14.68
CA GLU A 24 1.20 -5.26 14.14
C GLU A 24 1.08 -5.09 12.62
N VAL A 25 0.68 -6.15 11.92
CA VAL A 25 0.45 -6.07 10.47
C VAL A 25 -0.69 -5.11 10.16
N LEU A 26 -1.76 -5.17 10.94
CA LEU A 26 -2.89 -4.25 10.78
C LEU A 26 -2.46 -2.81 11.01
N GLN A 27 -1.66 -2.56 12.03
CA GLN A 27 -1.14 -1.22 12.31
C GLN A 27 -0.27 -0.71 11.16
N LYS A 28 0.57 -1.57 10.60
CA LYS A 28 1.40 -1.22 9.44
C LYS A 28 0.55 -0.91 8.20
N LEU A 29 -0.53 -1.65 8.00
CA LEU A 29 -1.46 -1.38 6.91
C LEU A 29 -2.12 -0.02 7.09
N GLU A 30 -2.60 0.27 8.29
CA GLU A 30 -3.23 1.55 8.60
C GLU A 30 -2.26 2.71 8.38
N ASP A 31 -1.02 2.57 8.85
CA ASP A 31 0.01 3.59 8.65
C ASP A 31 0.32 3.78 7.16
N ALA A 32 0.45 2.70 6.41
CA ALA A 32 0.69 2.77 4.97
C ALA A 32 -0.45 3.47 4.24
N TRP A 33 -1.68 3.15 4.60
CA TRP A 33 -2.87 3.76 4.03
C TRP A 33 -2.92 5.27 4.32
N LEU A 34 -2.71 5.65 5.58
CA LEU A 34 -2.74 7.05 5.99
C LEU A 34 -1.61 7.84 5.35
N ASN A 35 -0.41 7.27 5.29
CA ASN A 35 0.73 7.93 4.67
C ASN A 35 0.50 8.14 3.18
N GLU A 36 -0.05 7.13 2.49
CA GLU A 36 -0.36 7.26 1.07
C GLU A 36 -1.45 8.28 0.83
N LYS A 37 -2.43 8.35 1.72
CA LYS A 37 -3.54 9.31 1.62
C LYS A 37 -3.07 10.75 1.76
N HIS A 38 -2.12 11.01 2.64
CA HIS A 38 -1.67 12.36 2.96
C HIS A 38 -0.49 12.83 2.11
N ALA A 39 0.30 11.93 1.56
CA ALA A 39 1.43 12.30 0.73
C ALA A 39 0.98 12.69 -0.67
N PRO A 40 1.55 13.75 -1.26
CA PRO A 40 1.23 14.12 -2.65
C PRO A 40 1.88 13.19 -3.68
N GLU A 41 3.04 12.63 -3.37
CA GLU A 41 3.75 11.74 -4.27
C GLU A 41 3.41 10.28 -4.00
N LEU A 42 3.75 9.41 -4.97
CA LEU A 42 3.63 7.95 -4.81
C LEU A 42 4.73 7.46 -3.87
N LEU A 43 4.32 6.86 -2.77
CA LEU A 43 5.25 6.33 -1.79
C LEU A 43 5.71 4.92 -2.16
N GLU A 44 6.71 4.42 -1.43
CA GLU A 44 7.19 3.05 -1.58
C GLU A 44 6.06 2.04 -1.38
N SER A 45 6.04 1.00 -2.21
CA SER A 45 4.99 -0.01 -2.18
C SER A 45 5.05 -0.84 -0.89
N LYS A 46 3.89 -1.02 -0.26
CA LYS A 46 3.71 -1.88 0.90
C LYS A 46 2.82 -3.08 0.57
N ILE A 47 2.96 -3.60 -0.64
CA ILE A 47 2.13 -4.70 -1.12
C ILE A 47 2.29 -5.97 -0.28
N GLU A 48 3.45 -6.17 0.30
CA GLU A 48 3.71 -7.31 1.17
C GLU A 48 2.81 -7.29 2.41
N ILE A 49 2.61 -6.11 2.98
CA ILE A 49 1.71 -5.91 4.12
C ILE A 49 0.27 -6.17 3.70
N VAL A 50 -0.12 -5.72 2.52
CA VAL A 50 -1.45 -5.95 1.96
C VAL A 50 -1.70 -7.46 1.79
N GLU A 51 -0.76 -8.17 1.20
CA GLU A 51 -0.87 -9.62 1.00
C GLU A 51 -0.97 -10.36 2.33
N CYS A 52 -0.14 -10.00 3.29
CA CYS A 52 -0.16 -10.58 4.62
C CYS A 52 -1.51 -10.35 5.30
N MET A 53 -2.06 -9.14 5.19
CA MET A 53 -3.35 -8.80 5.79
C MET A 53 -4.50 -9.53 5.11
N LEU A 54 -4.44 -9.70 3.79
CA LEU A 54 -5.46 -10.46 3.06
C LEU A 54 -5.45 -11.94 3.46
N ASP A 55 -4.28 -12.51 3.71
CA ASP A 55 -4.19 -13.88 4.25
C ASP A 55 -4.81 -13.98 5.64
N GLN A 56 -4.59 -12.98 6.48
CA GLN A 56 -5.21 -12.91 7.80
C GLN A 56 -6.74 -12.82 7.69
N VAL A 57 -7.24 -12.01 6.78
CA VAL A 57 -8.68 -11.88 6.54
C VAL A 57 -9.26 -13.20 6.09
N ARG A 58 -8.58 -13.91 5.21
CA ARG A 58 -9.03 -15.25 4.76
C ARG A 58 -9.17 -16.21 5.93
N THR A 59 -8.16 -16.24 6.81
CA THR A 59 -8.17 -17.07 8.00
C THR A 59 -9.33 -16.68 8.93
N MET A 60 -9.54 -15.39 9.11
CA MET A 60 -10.64 -14.89 9.94
C MET A 60 -12.00 -15.32 9.38
N GLU A 61 -12.19 -15.22 8.06
CA GLU A 61 -13.42 -15.63 7.40
C GLU A 61 -13.68 -17.13 7.54
N GLU A 62 -12.64 -17.94 7.38
CA GLU A 62 -12.71 -19.38 7.58
C GLU A 62 -13.10 -19.73 9.02
N ASN A 63 -12.51 -19.04 9.99
CA ASN A 63 -12.82 -19.24 11.39
C ASN A 63 -14.27 -18.85 11.71
N LEU A 64 -14.76 -17.76 11.13
CA LEU A 64 -16.14 -17.34 11.33
C LEU A 64 -17.15 -18.34 10.78
N ALA A 65 -16.81 -19.00 9.68
CA ALA A 65 -17.69 -20.04 9.11
C ALA A 65 -17.92 -21.21 10.05
N LYS A 66 -17.00 -21.44 10.98
CA LYS A 66 -17.06 -22.54 11.96
C LYS A 66 -17.79 -22.17 13.24
N VAL A 67 -18.05 -20.87 13.46
CA VAL A 67 -18.68 -20.39 14.70
C VAL A 67 -20.20 -20.57 14.60
N LYS A 68 -20.83 -20.87 15.74
CA LYS A 68 -22.27 -21.10 15.82
C LYS A 68 -23.05 -19.81 15.48
N LYS A 69 -24.18 -19.98 14.80
CA LYS A 69 -25.10 -18.88 14.52
C LYS A 69 -25.60 -18.28 15.83
N GLY A 70 -25.62 -16.96 15.89
CA GLY A 70 -26.09 -16.24 17.07
C GLY A 70 -25.00 -15.85 18.05
N ASP A 71 -23.75 -16.25 17.81
CA ASP A 71 -22.63 -15.80 18.62
C ASP A 71 -22.38 -14.32 18.34
N ILE A 72 -22.35 -13.53 19.42
CA ILE A 72 -22.16 -12.07 19.33
C ILE A 72 -20.82 -11.69 18.73
N ARG A 73 -19.82 -12.58 18.76
CA ARG A 73 -18.51 -12.30 18.17
C ARG A 73 -18.54 -12.27 16.65
N VAL A 74 -19.49 -12.96 16.02
CA VAL A 74 -19.58 -13.02 14.56
C VAL A 74 -19.78 -11.64 13.93
N PRO A 75 -20.80 -10.83 14.32
CA PRO A 75 -20.97 -9.52 13.73
C PRO A 75 -19.80 -8.59 14.03
N VAL A 76 -19.18 -8.67 15.19
CA VAL A 76 -18.02 -7.85 15.56
C VAL A 76 -16.85 -8.16 14.63
N HIS A 77 -16.54 -9.44 14.43
CA HIS A 77 -15.45 -9.85 13.52
C HIS A 77 -15.74 -9.51 12.07
N ARG A 78 -17.00 -9.61 11.64
CA ARG A 78 -17.38 -9.21 10.29
C ARG A 78 -17.15 -7.73 10.04
N MET A 79 -17.48 -6.89 11.01
CA MET A 79 -17.22 -5.46 10.92
C MET A 79 -15.73 -5.16 10.80
N GLU A 80 -14.91 -5.88 11.57
CA GLU A 80 -13.47 -5.74 11.51
C GLU A 80 -12.91 -6.17 10.15
N ILE A 81 -13.37 -7.29 9.61
CA ILE A 81 -13.00 -7.75 8.28
C ILE A 81 -13.36 -6.71 7.23
N GLN A 82 -14.56 -6.14 7.30
CA GLN A 82 -14.99 -5.11 6.36
C GLN A 82 -14.13 -3.85 6.45
N ARG A 83 -13.75 -3.47 7.66
CA ARG A 83 -12.85 -2.33 7.88
C ARG A 83 -11.49 -2.57 7.23
N ILE A 84 -10.93 -3.76 7.40
CA ILE A 84 -9.65 -4.13 6.79
C ILE A 84 -9.75 -4.11 5.27
N LYS A 85 -10.80 -4.70 4.70
CA LYS A 85 -11.03 -4.69 3.26
C LYS A 85 -11.17 -3.28 2.71
N PHE A 86 -11.84 -2.41 3.45
CA PHE A 86 -11.97 -1.01 3.09
C PHE A 86 -10.60 -0.32 3.02
N MET A 87 -9.75 -0.51 4.02
CA MET A 87 -8.42 0.08 4.04
C MET A 87 -7.56 -0.43 2.89
N VAL A 88 -7.59 -1.73 2.62
CA VAL A 88 -6.84 -2.33 1.50
C VAL A 88 -7.31 -1.73 0.17
N ASN A 89 -8.61 -1.71 -0.06
CA ASN A 89 -9.16 -1.18 -1.31
C ASN A 89 -8.84 0.30 -1.48
N SER A 90 -8.99 1.07 -0.42
CA SER A 90 -8.68 2.50 -0.43
C SER A 90 -7.20 2.75 -0.72
N TYR A 91 -6.32 1.99 -0.06
CA TYR A 91 -4.88 2.08 -0.27
C TYR A 91 -4.50 1.81 -1.73
N LEU A 92 -5.02 0.71 -2.29
CA LEU A 92 -4.73 0.34 -3.68
C LEU A 92 -5.26 1.38 -4.67
N ARG A 93 -6.46 1.90 -4.43
CA ARG A 93 -7.03 2.95 -5.30
C ARG A 93 -6.21 4.23 -5.28
N LEU A 94 -5.75 4.64 -4.10
CA LEU A 94 -4.90 5.83 -3.97
C LEU A 94 -3.63 5.67 -4.77
N ARG A 95 -2.98 4.52 -4.67
CA ARG A 95 -1.77 4.23 -5.43
C ARG A 95 -2.02 4.17 -6.93
N MET A 96 -3.11 3.52 -7.35
CA MET A 96 -3.47 3.45 -8.76
C MET A 96 -3.69 4.83 -9.37
N ARG A 97 -4.35 5.73 -8.65
CA ARG A 97 -4.55 7.11 -9.09
C ARG A 97 -3.24 7.85 -9.27
N LYS A 98 -2.33 7.69 -8.31
CA LYS A 98 -1.02 8.32 -8.37
C LYS A 98 -0.18 7.78 -9.52
N ILE A 99 -0.21 6.46 -9.73
CA ILE A 99 0.50 5.82 -10.84
C ILE A 99 -0.04 6.34 -12.18
N GLN A 100 -1.36 6.39 -12.34
CA GLN A 100 -1.99 6.91 -13.55
C GLN A 100 -1.62 8.37 -13.79
N SER A 101 -1.62 9.18 -12.75
CA SER A 101 -1.24 10.58 -12.83
C SER A 101 0.21 10.74 -13.26
N ASN A 102 1.11 9.92 -12.72
CA ASN A 102 2.53 9.95 -13.08
C ASN A 102 2.74 9.55 -14.53
N ILE A 103 2.06 8.49 -15.00
CA ILE A 103 2.14 8.05 -16.39
C ILE A 103 1.63 9.16 -17.32
N PHE A 104 0.53 9.78 -16.96
CA PHE A 104 -0.07 10.85 -17.74
C PHE A 104 0.88 12.05 -17.86
N SER A 105 1.53 12.43 -16.77
CA SER A 105 2.50 13.51 -16.76
C SER A 105 3.71 13.22 -17.64
N LEU A 106 4.22 11.99 -17.62
CA LEU A 106 5.33 11.55 -18.46
C LEU A 106 4.95 11.57 -19.93
N THR A 107 3.76 11.10 -20.28
CA THR A 107 3.26 11.13 -21.66
C THR A 107 3.13 12.56 -22.16
N ARG A 108 2.64 13.46 -21.33
CA ARG A 108 2.57 14.90 -21.69
C ARG A 108 3.94 15.50 -21.88
N GLY A 109 4.89 15.13 -21.03
CA GLY A 109 6.28 15.60 -21.15
C GLY A 109 6.89 15.18 -22.47
N ASP A 110 6.68 13.95 -22.88
CA ASP A 110 7.17 13.43 -24.15
C ASP A 110 6.54 14.15 -25.33
N GLN A 111 5.25 14.39 -25.29
CA GLN A 111 4.55 15.13 -26.34
C GLN A 111 5.07 16.56 -26.46
N ASN A 112 5.37 17.18 -25.36
CA ASN A 112 5.92 18.53 -25.37
C ASN A 112 7.33 18.58 -25.94
N GLN A 113 8.11 17.54 -25.73
CA GLN A 113 9.45 17.46 -26.32
C GLN A 113 9.40 17.23 -27.82
N ASP A 114 8.42 16.47 -28.30
CA ASP A 114 8.28 16.20 -29.72
C ASP A 114 7.69 17.34 -30.50
N ASN A 115 7.14 18.35 -29.83
CA ASN A 115 6.53 19.49 -30.48
C ASN A 115 7.26 20.77 -30.12
N PRO A 116 8.22 21.19 -30.95
CA PRO A 116 8.98 22.40 -30.70
C PRO A 116 8.15 23.67 -30.62
N SER A 117 7.03 23.72 -31.28
CA SER A 117 6.18 24.91 -31.26
C SER A 117 5.51 25.15 -29.92
N ARG A 118 5.40 24.12 -29.12
CA ARG A 118 4.90 24.25 -27.76
C ARG A 118 5.97 24.74 -26.78
N MET A 119 7.23 24.49 -27.12
CA MET A 119 8.35 24.86 -26.26
C MET A 119 8.75 26.33 -26.44
N THR A 120 8.29 26.93 -27.47
CA THR A 120 8.69 28.28 -27.78
C THR A 120 7.80 29.35 -27.21
N PRO A 121 6.87 29.28 -26.52
CA PRO A 121 6.26 30.45 -25.97
C PRO A 121 6.75 30.82 -24.65
N GLU A 122 7.16 30.79 -24.28
CA GLU A 122 7.58 31.28 -23.40
C GLU A 122 8.49 31.33 -23.10
N VAL A 123 8.29 30.35 -23.35
CA VAL A 123 9.07 30.54 -23.63
C VAL A 123 8.73 31.24 -24.72
N ARG A 124 7.94 31.31 -25.18
CA ARG A 124 7.48 32.10 -26.07
C ARG A 124 6.99 33.35 -25.61
N GLN A 125 7.12 33.64 -25.16
CA GLN A 125 7.02 34.50 -24.89
C GLN A 125 7.24 34.88 -24.35
N ARG A 126 7.28 34.70 -24.34
CA ARG A 126 7.29 35.06 -23.98
C ARG A 126 7.43 35.39 -24.25
N HIS A 127 6.51 34.79 -25.03
CA HIS A 127 6.18 35.20 -25.52
C HIS A 127 5.88 35.65 -25.80
N ASN A 128 5.61 35.98 -26.24
CA ASN A 128 5.15 36.77 -26.60
C ASN A 128 4.98 37.49 -26.49
N ASP A 129 5.05 37.53 -26.28
CA ASP A 129 4.82 38.36 -26.05
C ASP A 129 4.54 38.84 -26.07
N GLY A 130 4.33 38.49 -26.11
CA GLY A 130 3.84 38.86 -25.90
C GLY A 130 3.36 38.69 -26.25
N GLN A 131 3.16 38.33 -26.74
CA GLN A 131 2.62 38.33 -26.84
C GLN A 131 2.17 38.36 -26.20
#